data_6cebbe1a81acdb8623ae0cef187d2b9a
#
_entry.id   6cebbe1a81acdb8623ae0cef187d2b9a
#
_cell.length_a   1.000
_cell.length_b   1.000
_cell.length_c   1.000
_cell.angle_alpha   90.00
_cell.angle_beta   90.00
_cell.angle_gamma   90.00
#
_symmetry.space_group_name_H-M   'P 1'
#
loop_
_entity.id
_entity.type
_entity.pdbx_description
1 polymer ?
#
loop_
_entity_poly.entity_id
_entity_poly.type
_entity_poly.pdbx_seq_one_letter_code
_entity_poly.pdbx_strand_id
1 'polypeptide(L)'
;MKKITFILASLIILSSPVVAQDVEFFEFPPTAAVIRLVEKGSPQAQVKLGRDYQDVNDYDQAFKWYMLAAEQSYARAQLNLGLMYSHGGMGVRQDYTLAYMWLNIGTANGSSAAKRWRKKVAGNMTSQAIEKAQAMARKCMKSNYKKCG
;
A
#
# COMPACT_ATOMS: atom_id res chain seq x y z
N MET A 1 43.21 45.36 -34.45
CA MET A 1 42.58 45.15 -33.15
C MET A 1 41.07 44.99 -33.39
N LYS A 2 40.59 43.76 -33.43
CA LYS A 2 39.16 43.46 -33.68
C LYS A 2 38.47 43.32 -32.32
N LYS A 3 37.53 44.21 -32.02
CA LYS A 3 36.69 44.16 -30.84
C LYS A 3 35.61 43.09 -31.06
N ILE A 4 35.64 42.05 -30.26
CA ILE A 4 34.59 41.03 -30.21
C ILE A 4 33.48 41.55 -29.29
N THR A 5 32.34 41.90 -29.88
CA THR A 5 31.15 42.32 -29.16
C THR A 5 30.40 41.05 -28.73
N PHE A 6 30.39 40.77 -27.44
CA PHE A 6 29.54 39.71 -26.87
C PHE A 6 28.08 40.18 -26.88
N ILE A 7 27.27 39.57 -27.73
CA ILE A 7 25.81 39.72 -27.68
C ILE A 7 25.33 38.80 -26.59
N LEU A 8 24.98 39.37 -25.44
CA LEU A 8 24.20 38.67 -24.40
C LEU A 8 22.79 38.43 -24.94
N ALA A 9 22.54 37.23 -25.43
CA ALA A 9 21.19 36.77 -25.70
C ALA A 9 20.52 36.54 -24.36
N SER A 10 19.70 37.49 -23.92
CA SER A 10 18.78 37.33 -22.82
C SER A 10 17.75 36.26 -23.19
N LEU A 11 17.93 35.03 -22.71
CA LEU A 11 16.90 34.03 -22.70
C LEU A 11 15.82 34.49 -21.70
N ILE A 12 14.81 35.14 -22.21
CA ILE A 12 13.56 35.34 -21.50
C ILE A 12 12.90 33.95 -21.45
N ILE A 13 13.14 33.23 -20.36
CA ILE A 13 12.35 32.08 -20.01
C ILE A 13 10.97 32.63 -19.64
N LEU A 14 10.05 32.57 -20.58
CA LEU A 14 8.63 32.73 -20.32
C LEU A 14 8.20 31.58 -19.41
N SER A 15 8.30 31.80 -18.12
CA SER A 15 7.66 30.95 -17.11
C SER A 15 6.16 31.17 -17.22
N SER A 16 5.52 30.38 -18.08
CA SER A 16 4.07 30.31 -18.12
C SER A 16 3.60 29.66 -16.81
N PRO A 17 2.79 30.33 -15.99
CA PRO A 17 2.32 29.76 -14.71
C PRO A 17 1.25 28.67 -14.89
N VAL A 18 0.94 28.28 -16.12
CA VAL A 18 -0.15 27.34 -16.43
C VAL A 18 0.31 25.87 -16.47
N VAL A 19 1.62 25.58 -16.49
CA VAL A 19 2.12 24.19 -16.60
C VAL A 19 2.42 23.55 -15.23
N ALA A 20 2.29 24.31 -14.14
CA ALA A 20 2.63 23.83 -12.80
C ALA A 20 1.46 23.22 -12.00
N GLN A 21 0.24 23.13 -12.56
CA GLN A 21 -0.94 22.75 -11.79
C GLN A 21 -1.55 21.38 -12.11
N ASP A 22 -1.12 20.67 -13.15
CA ASP A 22 -1.77 19.41 -13.56
C ASP A 22 -0.84 18.21 -13.70
N VAL A 23 0.40 18.30 -13.22
CA VAL A 23 1.20 17.11 -13.00
C VAL A 23 1.16 16.88 -11.50
N GLU A 24 0.23 16.07 -11.02
CA GLU A 24 0.46 15.32 -9.79
C GLU A 24 1.70 14.47 -10.06
N PHE A 25 2.85 15.08 -9.80
CA PHE A 25 4.12 14.39 -9.82
C PHE A 25 3.98 13.28 -8.79
N PHE A 26 3.83 12.08 -9.27
CA PHE A 26 4.06 10.88 -8.52
C PHE A 26 5.49 10.99 -7.96
N GLU A 27 5.61 11.56 -6.76
CA GLU A 27 6.90 11.74 -6.09
C GLU A 27 7.42 10.38 -5.63
N PHE A 28 8.06 9.68 -6.53
CA PHE A 28 8.90 8.57 -6.18
C PHE A 28 10.36 8.98 -6.42
N PRO A 29 11.19 9.02 -5.43
CA PRO A 29 11.11 8.43 -4.08
C PRO A 29 10.22 9.24 -3.10
N PRO A 30 9.73 8.60 -2.01
CA PRO A 30 8.81 9.21 -1.06
C PRO A 30 9.39 10.49 -0.46
N THR A 31 8.54 11.49 -0.18
CA THR A 31 8.97 12.75 0.42
C THR A 31 9.70 12.54 1.74
N ALA A 32 10.62 13.45 2.09
CA ALA A 32 11.33 13.40 3.38
C ALA A 32 10.38 13.34 4.59
N ALA A 33 9.18 13.93 4.48
CA ALA A 33 8.15 13.88 5.51
C ALA A 33 7.60 12.45 5.67
N VAL A 34 7.32 11.75 4.56
CA VAL A 34 6.84 10.34 4.61
C VAL A 34 7.93 9.44 5.18
N ILE A 35 9.18 9.61 4.77
CA ILE A 35 10.32 8.83 5.31
C ILE A 35 10.40 8.99 6.83
N ARG A 36 10.36 10.21 7.35
CA ARG A 36 10.41 10.46 8.81
C ARG A 36 9.25 9.80 9.58
N LEU A 37 8.05 9.81 9.00
CA LEU A 37 6.89 9.17 9.63
C LEU A 37 6.98 7.64 9.59
N VAL A 38 7.54 7.08 8.53
CA VAL A 38 7.81 5.64 8.42
C VAL A 38 8.87 5.20 9.43
N GLU A 39 9.97 5.97 9.58
CA GLU A 39 11.02 5.73 10.58
C GLU A 39 10.48 5.78 12.02
N LYS A 40 9.47 6.63 12.27
CA LYS A 40 8.73 6.68 13.56
C LYS A 40 7.71 5.55 13.71
N GLY A 41 7.60 4.64 12.74
CA GLY A 41 6.70 3.50 12.81
C GLY A 41 5.22 3.81 12.53
N SER A 42 4.89 4.97 11.93
CA SER A 42 3.51 5.33 11.62
C SER A 42 2.87 4.34 10.63
N PRO A 43 1.81 3.59 11.00
CA PRO A 43 1.16 2.65 10.08
C PRO A 43 0.45 3.35 8.91
N GLN A 44 0.03 4.60 9.08
CA GLN A 44 -0.53 5.41 8.00
C GLN A 44 0.52 5.72 6.94
N ALA A 45 1.73 6.13 7.37
CA ALA A 45 2.84 6.41 6.46
C ALA A 45 3.33 5.13 5.77
N GLN A 46 3.38 4.02 6.49
CA GLN A 46 3.73 2.71 5.92
C GLN A 46 2.73 2.28 4.83
N VAL A 47 1.41 2.45 5.05
CA VAL A 47 0.41 2.16 4.01
C VAL A 47 0.54 3.11 2.83
N LYS A 48 0.81 4.39 3.07
CA LYS A 48 1.06 5.33 1.97
C LYS A 48 2.25 4.86 1.13
N LEU A 49 3.36 4.56 1.76
CA LEU A 49 4.57 4.07 1.08
C LEU A 49 4.31 2.74 0.34
N GLY A 50 3.56 1.82 0.94
CA GLY A 50 3.15 0.58 0.27
C GLY A 50 2.34 0.84 -1.01
N ARG A 51 1.46 1.84 -1.01
CA ARG A 51 0.72 2.24 -2.21
C ARG A 51 1.63 2.87 -3.26
N ASP A 52 2.54 3.76 -2.84
CA ASP A 52 3.49 4.40 -3.74
C ASP A 52 4.34 3.33 -4.47
N TYR A 53 4.78 2.26 -3.77
CA TYR A 53 5.45 1.12 -4.39
C TYR A 53 4.53 0.31 -5.31
N GLN A 54 3.27 0.11 -4.93
CA GLN A 54 2.28 -0.58 -5.77
C GLN A 54 2.03 0.17 -7.07
N ASP A 55 1.99 1.50 -7.05
CA ASP A 55 1.75 2.35 -8.22
C ASP A 55 2.91 2.28 -9.24
N VAL A 56 4.13 1.98 -8.78
CA VAL A 56 5.28 1.67 -9.65
C VAL A 56 5.48 0.18 -9.91
N ASN A 57 4.50 -0.65 -9.56
CA ASN A 57 4.51 -2.11 -9.70
C ASN A 57 5.61 -2.84 -8.90
N ASP A 58 6.21 -2.20 -7.90
CA ASP A 58 7.09 -2.87 -6.94
C ASP A 58 6.25 -3.51 -5.82
N TYR A 59 5.58 -4.59 -6.19
CA TYR A 59 4.65 -5.28 -5.30
C TYR A 59 5.32 -5.95 -4.11
N ASP A 60 6.59 -6.33 -4.22
CA ASP A 60 7.35 -6.92 -3.12
C ASP A 60 7.60 -5.90 -2.01
N GLN A 61 7.94 -4.67 -2.36
CA GLN A 61 8.06 -3.59 -1.39
C GLN A 61 6.69 -3.19 -0.84
N ALA A 62 5.68 -3.07 -1.70
CA ALA A 62 4.31 -2.77 -1.25
C ALA A 62 3.83 -3.79 -0.21
N PHE A 63 4.03 -5.08 -0.45
CA PHE A 63 3.67 -6.15 0.48
C PHE A 63 4.38 -6.00 1.84
N LYS A 64 5.69 -5.75 1.84
CA LYS A 64 6.47 -5.55 3.08
C LYS A 64 5.92 -4.39 3.92
N TRP A 65 5.62 -3.25 3.28
CA TRP A 65 5.10 -2.09 3.99
C TRP A 65 3.67 -2.31 4.51
N TYR A 66 2.82 -3.01 3.74
CA TYR A 66 1.50 -3.39 4.23
C TYR A 66 1.59 -4.39 5.39
N MET A 67 2.53 -5.35 5.37
CA MET A 67 2.73 -6.27 6.49
C MET A 67 3.12 -5.52 7.76
N LEU A 68 4.10 -4.62 7.71
CA LEU A 68 4.53 -3.81 8.85
C LEU A 68 3.38 -2.99 9.47
N ALA A 69 2.53 -2.41 8.65
CA ALA A 69 1.36 -1.67 9.12
C ALA A 69 0.26 -2.61 9.65
N ALA A 70 0.07 -3.78 9.05
CA ALA A 70 -0.92 -4.75 9.46
C ALA A 70 -0.60 -5.37 10.84
N GLU A 71 0.69 -5.58 11.13
CA GLU A 71 1.18 -6.03 12.44
C GLU A 71 0.91 -5.01 13.56
N GLN A 72 0.70 -3.75 13.22
CA GLN A 72 0.26 -2.70 14.12
C GLN A 72 -1.27 -2.57 14.22
N SER A 73 -2.02 -3.60 13.85
CA SER A 73 -3.49 -3.62 13.86
C SER A 73 -4.13 -2.61 12.90
N TYR A 74 -3.40 -2.08 11.93
CA TYR A 74 -3.93 -1.07 11.03
C TYR A 74 -4.84 -1.68 9.97
N ALA A 75 -6.15 -1.50 10.14
CA ALA A 75 -7.18 -2.16 9.35
C ALA A 75 -7.10 -1.91 7.84
N ARG A 76 -6.58 -0.75 7.40
CA ARG A 76 -6.38 -0.46 5.97
C ARG A 76 -5.27 -1.32 5.35
N ALA A 77 -4.20 -1.57 6.10
CA ALA A 77 -3.13 -2.47 5.65
C ALA A 77 -3.63 -3.92 5.52
N GLN A 78 -4.41 -4.37 6.50
CA GLN A 78 -5.02 -5.69 6.51
C GLN A 78 -6.02 -5.87 5.35
N LEU A 79 -6.77 -4.82 4.99
CA LEU A 79 -7.57 -4.79 3.78
C LEU A 79 -6.69 -4.97 2.53
N ASN A 80 -5.61 -4.20 2.40
CA ASN A 80 -4.74 -4.25 1.24
C ASN A 80 -4.10 -5.63 1.06
N LEU A 81 -3.59 -6.25 2.14
CA LEU A 81 -3.09 -7.63 2.10
C LEU A 81 -4.17 -8.63 1.65
N GLY A 82 -5.39 -8.50 2.18
CA GLY A 82 -6.50 -9.32 1.75
C GLY A 82 -6.84 -9.17 0.27
N LEU A 83 -6.73 -7.96 -0.27
CA LEU A 83 -6.92 -7.69 -1.70
C LEU A 83 -5.79 -8.29 -2.54
N MET A 84 -4.53 -8.15 -2.13
CA MET A 84 -3.38 -8.74 -2.82
C MET A 84 -3.54 -10.26 -2.94
N TYR A 85 -3.86 -10.96 -1.86
CA TYR A 85 -4.10 -12.39 -1.89
C TYR A 85 -5.36 -12.79 -2.67
N SER A 86 -6.41 -11.97 -2.66
CA SER A 86 -7.65 -12.30 -3.39
C SER A 86 -7.51 -12.19 -4.90
N HIS A 87 -6.71 -11.27 -5.38
CA HIS A 87 -6.50 -11.07 -6.82
C HIS A 87 -5.33 -11.92 -7.33
N GLY A 88 -4.26 -12.07 -6.52
CA GLY A 88 -3.00 -12.63 -6.97
C GLY A 88 -2.27 -11.70 -7.95
N GLY A 89 -1.10 -12.12 -8.44
CA GLY A 89 -0.36 -11.39 -9.48
C GLY A 89 0.34 -10.10 -9.02
N MET A 90 0.07 -9.64 -7.81
CA MET A 90 0.69 -8.46 -7.20
C MET A 90 1.79 -8.90 -6.21
N GLY A 91 2.84 -9.58 -6.71
CA GLY A 91 3.93 -10.11 -5.87
C GLY A 91 3.54 -11.32 -5.01
N VAL A 92 2.27 -11.72 -5.00
CA VAL A 92 1.78 -12.88 -4.24
C VAL A 92 0.93 -13.78 -5.12
N ARG A 93 0.99 -15.10 -4.85
CA ARG A 93 0.06 -16.05 -5.47
C ARG A 93 -1.34 -15.87 -4.87
N GLN A 94 -2.37 -15.99 -5.72
CA GLN A 94 -3.76 -15.97 -5.25
C GLN A 94 -4.00 -17.04 -4.20
N ASP A 95 -4.57 -16.63 -3.07
CA ASP A 95 -4.95 -17.52 -1.97
C ASP A 95 -6.17 -16.93 -1.23
N TYR A 96 -7.34 -17.50 -1.48
CA TYR A 96 -8.58 -17.06 -0.83
C TYR A 96 -8.61 -17.31 0.68
N THR A 97 -7.86 -18.29 1.18
CA THR A 97 -7.78 -18.55 2.63
C THR A 97 -7.01 -17.43 3.33
N LEU A 98 -5.86 -17.03 2.80
CA LEU A 98 -5.10 -15.89 3.32
C LEU A 98 -5.84 -14.57 3.09
N ALA A 99 -6.49 -14.39 1.93
CA ALA A 99 -7.33 -13.23 1.66
C ALA A 99 -8.44 -13.08 2.71
N TYR A 100 -9.20 -14.15 2.94
CA TYR A 100 -10.27 -14.15 3.94
C TYR A 100 -9.73 -13.89 5.35
N MET A 101 -8.61 -14.52 5.72
CA MET A 101 -7.97 -14.32 7.01
C MET A 101 -7.65 -12.83 7.25
N TRP A 102 -6.95 -12.17 6.33
CA TRP A 102 -6.60 -10.75 6.46
C TRP A 102 -7.82 -9.84 6.45
N LEU A 103 -8.80 -10.11 5.59
CA LEU A 103 -10.07 -9.36 5.55
C LEU A 103 -10.90 -9.56 6.82
N ASN A 104 -10.85 -10.74 7.43
CA ASN A 104 -11.51 -11.00 8.71
C ASN A 104 -10.86 -10.19 9.84
N ILE A 105 -9.53 -10.15 9.89
CA ILE A 105 -8.77 -9.33 10.84
C ILE A 105 -9.07 -7.85 10.63
N GLY A 106 -9.01 -7.36 9.39
CA GLY A 106 -9.33 -5.98 9.06
C GLY A 106 -10.77 -5.58 9.42
N THR A 107 -11.70 -6.53 9.33
CA THR A 107 -13.09 -6.33 9.79
C THR A 107 -13.15 -6.19 11.32
N ALA A 108 -12.42 -7.03 12.05
CA ALA A 108 -12.35 -6.97 13.50
C ALA A 108 -11.72 -5.64 13.98
N ASN A 109 -10.79 -5.09 13.21
CA ASN A 109 -10.16 -3.80 13.47
C ASN A 109 -10.93 -2.60 12.87
N GLY A 110 -12.20 -2.79 12.49
CA GLY A 110 -13.13 -1.70 12.18
C GLY A 110 -13.24 -1.33 10.68
N SER A 111 -12.60 -2.05 9.76
CA SER A 111 -12.72 -1.75 8.33
C SER A 111 -14.03 -2.25 7.72
N SER A 112 -14.95 -1.35 7.41
CA SER A 112 -16.18 -1.66 6.67
C SER A 112 -15.90 -2.16 5.24
N ALA A 113 -14.82 -1.67 4.62
CA ALA A 113 -14.37 -2.14 3.32
C ALA A 113 -13.88 -3.59 3.39
N ALA A 114 -13.08 -3.96 4.41
CA ALA A 114 -12.66 -5.34 4.61
C ALA A 114 -13.86 -6.28 4.81
N LYS A 115 -14.89 -5.84 5.55
CA LYS A 115 -16.13 -6.60 5.72
C LYS A 115 -16.83 -6.90 4.37
N ARG A 116 -16.92 -5.90 3.48
CA ARG A 116 -17.51 -6.10 2.14
C ARG A 116 -16.69 -7.08 1.30
N TRP A 117 -15.37 -6.90 1.25
CA TRP A 117 -14.49 -7.78 0.50
C TRP A 117 -14.44 -9.21 1.06
N ARG A 118 -14.46 -9.36 2.38
CA ARG A 118 -14.54 -10.68 3.02
C ARG A 118 -15.77 -11.47 2.56
N LYS A 119 -16.94 -10.79 2.48
CA LYS A 119 -18.17 -11.44 1.97
C LYS A 119 -18.00 -11.86 0.50
N LYS A 120 -17.37 -11.02 -0.33
CA LYS A 120 -17.10 -11.34 -1.74
C LYS A 120 -16.16 -12.55 -1.88
N VAL A 121 -15.07 -12.58 -1.12
CA VAL A 121 -14.08 -13.67 -1.12
C VAL A 121 -14.73 -14.98 -0.65
N ALA A 122 -15.57 -14.93 0.38
CA ALA A 122 -16.29 -16.11 0.89
C ALA A 122 -17.11 -16.82 -0.19
N GLY A 123 -17.62 -16.09 -1.19
CA GLY A 123 -18.36 -16.69 -2.31
C GLY A 123 -17.53 -17.63 -3.21
N ASN A 124 -16.20 -17.58 -3.10
CA ASN A 124 -15.26 -18.47 -3.81
C ASN A 124 -14.64 -19.54 -2.91
N MET A 125 -15.19 -19.77 -1.70
CA MET A 125 -14.61 -20.64 -0.69
C MET A 125 -15.61 -21.69 -0.23
N THR A 126 -15.10 -22.86 0.16
CA THR A 126 -15.90 -23.86 0.89
C THR A 126 -16.04 -23.45 2.35
N SER A 127 -17.07 -23.96 3.04
CA SER A 127 -17.26 -23.74 4.49
C SER A 127 -16.03 -24.14 5.29
N GLN A 128 -15.41 -25.26 4.95
CA GLN A 128 -14.18 -25.72 5.62
C GLN A 128 -12.99 -24.74 5.41
N ALA A 129 -12.85 -24.18 4.22
CA ALA A 129 -11.80 -23.18 3.97
C ALA A 129 -12.06 -21.89 4.75
N ILE A 130 -13.31 -21.46 4.89
CA ILE A 130 -13.71 -20.32 5.71
C ILE A 130 -13.38 -20.56 7.20
N GLU A 131 -13.73 -21.73 7.73
CA GLU A 131 -13.43 -22.11 9.12
C GLU A 131 -11.91 -22.10 9.37
N LYS A 132 -11.12 -22.66 8.44
CA LYS A 132 -9.67 -22.62 8.50
C LYS A 132 -9.15 -21.18 8.54
N ALA A 133 -9.61 -20.32 7.63
CA ALA A 133 -9.20 -18.92 7.58
C ALA A 133 -9.58 -18.15 8.86
N GLN A 134 -10.74 -18.41 9.45
CA GLN A 134 -11.14 -17.84 10.72
C GLN A 134 -10.26 -18.31 11.88
N ALA A 135 -9.89 -19.58 11.91
CA ALA A 135 -8.97 -20.11 12.91
C ALA A 135 -7.58 -19.48 12.79
N MET A 136 -7.08 -19.30 11.56
CA MET A 136 -5.84 -18.60 11.29
C MET A 136 -5.89 -17.14 11.75
N ALA A 137 -7.00 -16.43 11.47
CA ALA A 137 -7.20 -15.05 11.93
C ALA A 137 -7.15 -14.93 13.46
N ARG A 138 -7.84 -15.82 14.16
CA ARG A 138 -7.79 -15.86 15.64
C ARG A 138 -6.38 -16.11 16.17
N LYS A 139 -5.65 -17.06 15.57
CA LYS A 139 -4.24 -17.34 15.95
C LYS A 139 -3.33 -16.16 15.70
N CYS A 140 -3.48 -15.50 14.54
CA CYS A 140 -2.74 -14.31 14.17
C CYS A 140 -2.94 -13.18 15.20
N MET A 141 -4.20 -12.80 15.47
CA MET A 141 -4.53 -11.77 16.45
C MET A 141 -4.06 -12.11 17.87
N LYS A 142 -4.24 -13.36 18.30
CA LYS A 142 -3.78 -13.83 19.62
C LYS A 142 -2.26 -13.76 19.78
N SER A 143 -1.51 -13.86 18.71
CA SER A 143 -0.04 -13.74 18.69
C SER A 143 0.47 -12.33 18.55
N ASN A 144 -0.37 -11.30 18.68
CA ASN A 144 -0.08 -9.92 18.32
C ASN A 144 0.52 -9.82 16.90
N TYR A 145 -0.11 -10.49 15.95
CA TYR A 145 0.24 -10.50 14.52
C TYR A 145 1.60 -11.11 14.16
N LYS A 146 2.25 -11.83 15.09
CA LYS A 146 3.57 -12.46 14.85
C LYS A 146 3.48 -13.83 14.14
N LYS A 147 2.28 -14.41 14.05
CA LYS A 147 2.04 -15.74 13.48
C LYS A 147 0.82 -15.69 12.55
N CYS A 148 0.94 -14.99 11.45
CA CYS A 148 -0.17 -14.72 10.51
C CYS A 148 -0.07 -15.46 9.17
N GLY A 149 0.82 -16.40 9.02
CA GLY A 149 0.96 -17.19 7.79
C GLY A 149 1.69 -18.48 8.03
#